data_c40fb532403b85430af74ae05e2c77b4
#
_entry.id   c40fb532403b85430af74ae05e2c77b4
#
_cell.length_a   1.000
_cell.length_b   1.000
_cell.length_c   1.000
_cell.angle_alpha   90.00
_cell.angle_beta   90.00
_cell.angle_gamma   90.00
#
_symmetry.space_group_name_H-M   'P 1'
#
loop_
_entity.id
_entity.type
_entity.pdbx_description
1 polymer ?
#
loop_
_entity_poly.entity_id
_entity_poly.type
_entity_poly.pdbx_seq_one_letter_code
_entity_poly.pdbx_strand_id
1 'polypeptide(L)'
;MKLDVNKQYSGFVIRQAAYIDEIQSEAYVMEHTYSGARLLYLGNNDDNKVFSISFRTPPYDDTGVAHILEHSVLCGSRKYRLKEPFVELVKGSMNTFLNAMTYPDKTMYPVASRNAKDFQNLMDVYLDAVFYPLIYENPYTLRQEGWHYNIEAPTDALSYNGVVYLSLIHI
;
A
#
# COMPACT_ATOMS: atom_id res chain seq x y z
N MET A 1 -1.78 7.66 -26.03
CA MET A 1 -2.05 9.11 -25.84
C MET A 1 -0.73 9.76 -25.48
N LYS A 2 -0.25 10.73 -26.24
CA LYS A 2 1.05 11.37 -25.97
C LYS A 2 0.80 12.58 -25.07
N LEU A 3 1.52 12.66 -23.94
CA LEU A 3 1.44 13.75 -22.98
C LEU A 3 2.59 14.72 -23.21
N ASP A 4 2.33 16.03 -23.05
CA ASP A 4 3.33 17.07 -23.30
C ASP A 4 4.11 17.42 -22.02
N VAL A 5 5.42 17.48 -22.12
CA VAL A 5 6.30 17.92 -21.01
C VAL A 5 5.97 19.37 -20.62
N ASN A 6 6.02 19.65 -19.32
CA ASN A 6 5.64 20.91 -18.68
C ASN A 6 4.15 21.27 -18.74
N LYS A 7 3.28 20.42 -19.29
CA LYS A 7 1.83 20.59 -19.25
C LYS A 7 1.24 19.94 -18.00
N GLN A 8 0.19 20.54 -17.47
CA GLN A 8 -0.52 20.04 -16.30
C GLN A 8 -1.74 19.21 -16.70
N TYR A 9 -1.89 18.04 -16.04
CA TYR A 9 -3.01 17.10 -16.16
C TYR A 9 -3.49 16.70 -14.77
N SER A 10 -4.75 17.00 -14.46
CA SER A 10 -5.39 16.60 -13.17
C SER A 10 -4.54 16.88 -11.92
N GLY A 11 -3.91 18.05 -11.85
CA GLY A 11 -3.06 18.45 -10.71
C GLY A 11 -1.61 17.96 -10.78
N PHE A 12 -1.21 17.22 -11.81
CA PHE A 12 0.16 16.78 -12.03
C PHE A 12 0.80 17.47 -13.23
N VAL A 13 2.05 17.91 -13.08
CA VAL A 13 2.87 18.45 -14.17
C VAL A 13 3.79 17.35 -14.69
N ILE A 14 3.86 17.16 -16.00
CA ILE A 14 4.80 16.24 -16.64
C ILE A 14 6.21 16.85 -16.55
N ARG A 15 7.11 16.20 -15.85
CA ARG A 15 8.50 16.63 -15.68
C ARG A 15 9.43 16.00 -16.72
N GLN A 16 9.19 14.75 -17.05
CA GLN A 16 9.99 14.00 -18.03
C GLN A 16 9.10 13.08 -18.85
N ALA A 17 9.48 12.83 -20.08
CA ALA A 17 8.88 11.83 -20.96
C ALA A 17 9.99 11.10 -21.71
N ALA A 18 9.89 9.77 -21.77
CA ALA A 18 10.81 8.91 -22.50
C ALA A 18 10.08 7.66 -23.00
N TYR A 19 10.60 7.06 -24.05
CA TYR A 19 10.22 5.71 -24.44
C TYR A 19 11.29 4.73 -23.92
N ILE A 20 10.84 3.64 -23.30
CA ILE A 20 11.72 2.61 -22.73
C ILE A 20 11.59 1.37 -23.59
N ASP A 21 12.61 1.10 -24.40
CA ASP A 21 12.61 0.03 -25.40
C ASP A 21 12.52 -1.36 -24.77
N GLU A 22 13.16 -1.57 -23.61
CA GLU A 22 13.23 -2.87 -22.93
C GLU A 22 11.85 -3.37 -22.48
N ILE A 23 10.93 -2.45 -22.15
CA ILE A 23 9.57 -2.77 -21.71
C ILE A 23 8.52 -2.26 -22.69
N GLN A 24 8.93 -1.76 -23.86
CA GLN A 24 8.04 -1.24 -24.91
C GLN A 24 6.99 -0.26 -24.39
N SER A 25 7.41 0.69 -23.53
CA SER A 25 6.51 1.57 -22.80
C SER A 25 6.86 3.04 -22.97
N GLU A 26 5.83 3.87 -23.17
CA GLU A 26 5.91 5.32 -22.96
C GLU A 26 5.96 5.62 -21.45
N ALA A 27 7.01 6.26 -20.97
CA ALA A 27 7.21 6.60 -19.58
C ALA A 27 7.06 8.10 -19.35
N TYR A 28 6.29 8.48 -18.34
CA TYR A 28 6.09 9.86 -17.91
C TYR A 28 6.34 10.00 -16.42
N VAL A 29 7.32 10.84 -16.04
CA VAL A 29 7.51 11.25 -14.64
C VAL A 29 6.71 12.52 -14.41
N MET A 30 5.82 12.47 -13.45
CA MET A 30 4.92 13.57 -13.10
C MET A 30 5.13 13.99 -11.64
N GLU A 31 4.81 15.25 -11.34
CA GLU A 31 4.87 15.80 -10.00
C GLU A 31 3.54 16.49 -9.67
N HIS A 32 2.95 16.12 -8.53
CA HIS A 32 1.73 16.75 -8.05
C HIS A 32 2.01 18.16 -7.57
N THR A 33 1.31 19.15 -8.14
CA THR A 33 1.60 20.59 -7.96
C THR A 33 1.45 21.09 -6.51
N TYR A 34 0.61 20.42 -5.72
CA TYR A 34 0.35 20.84 -4.35
C TYR A 34 1.23 20.11 -3.32
N SER A 35 1.39 18.78 -3.44
CA SER A 35 2.10 17.98 -2.45
C SER A 35 3.54 17.64 -2.83
N GLY A 36 3.96 17.86 -4.09
CA GLY A 36 5.25 17.42 -4.60
C GLY A 36 5.37 15.89 -4.81
N ALA A 37 4.28 15.15 -4.61
CA ALA A 37 4.29 13.70 -4.80
C ALA A 37 4.65 13.35 -6.25
N ARG A 38 5.53 12.35 -6.41
CA ARG A 38 5.95 11.88 -7.73
C ARG A 38 5.07 10.72 -8.18
N LEU A 39 4.73 10.72 -9.47
CA LEU A 39 4.03 9.65 -10.14
C LEU A 39 4.81 9.23 -11.38
N LEU A 40 5.04 7.93 -11.52
CA LEU A 40 5.53 7.32 -12.75
C LEU A 40 4.32 6.67 -13.47
N TYR A 41 4.03 7.12 -14.68
CA TYR A 41 3.05 6.48 -15.55
C TYR A 41 3.77 5.75 -16.67
N LEU A 42 3.43 4.48 -16.86
CA LEU A 42 3.91 3.64 -17.96
C LEU A 42 2.73 3.27 -18.85
N GLY A 43 2.78 3.69 -20.11
CA GLY A 43 1.74 3.39 -21.10
C GLY A 43 2.25 2.40 -22.12
N ASN A 44 1.63 1.21 -22.19
CA ASN A 44 1.93 0.15 -23.13
C ASN A 44 0.67 -0.61 -23.58
N ASN A 45 0.84 -1.72 -24.28
CA ASN A 45 -0.27 -2.56 -24.76
C ASN A 45 -0.60 -3.73 -23.83
N ASP A 46 -0.02 -3.79 -22.61
CA ASP A 46 -0.37 -4.81 -21.64
C ASP A 46 -1.82 -4.57 -21.13
N ASP A 47 -2.63 -5.61 -21.08
CA ASP A 47 -3.98 -5.54 -20.56
C ASP A 47 -4.00 -5.53 -19.02
N ASN A 48 -2.91 -5.95 -18.35
CA ASN A 48 -2.79 -5.97 -16.90
C ASN A 48 -2.42 -4.57 -16.36
N LYS A 49 -3.39 -3.94 -15.73
CA LYS A 49 -3.24 -2.61 -15.14
C LYS A 49 -2.65 -2.74 -13.75
N VAL A 50 -1.60 -1.98 -13.49
CA VAL A 50 -0.89 -1.97 -12.20
C VAL A 50 -0.97 -0.59 -11.57
N PHE A 51 -1.25 -0.55 -10.29
CA PHE A 51 -1.14 0.63 -9.44
C PHE A 51 -0.30 0.30 -8.21
N SER A 52 0.55 1.21 -7.79
CA SER A 52 1.25 1.12 -6.52
C SER A 52 1.37 2.50 -5.90
N ILE A 53 0.99 2.61 -4.62
CA ILE A 53 1.33 3.78 -3.82
C ILE A 53 2.45 3.40 -2.85
N SER A 54 3.47 4.26 -2.75
CA SER A 54 4.67 3.99 -1.97
C SER A 54 5.02 5.18 -1.10
N PHE A 55 5.47 4.90 0.12
CA PHE A 55 5.92 5.89 1.09
C PHE A 55 7.36 5.60 1.47
N ARG A 56 8.14 6.66 1.65
CA ARG A 56 9.47 6.53 2.23
C ARG A 56 9.34 6.38 3.75
N THR A 57 9.71 5.21 4.27
CA THR A 57 9.55 4.82 5.68
C THR A 57 10.86 4.26 6.25
N PRO A 58 11.97 5.04 6.26
CA PRO A 58 13.20 4.58 6.88
C PRO A 58 12.96 4.38 8.39
N PRO A 59 13.39 3.25 8.98
CA PRO A 59 13.25 3.02 10.41
C PRO A 59 14.19 3.96 11.19
N TYR A 60 13.74 4.43 12.34
CA TYR A 60 14.54 5.21 13.29
C TYR A 60 15.01 4.36 14.47
N ASP A 61 14.40 3.19 14.66
CA ASP A 61 14.66 2.24 15.73
C ASP A 61 14.23 0.82 15.34
N ASP A 62 14.40 -0.14 16.23
CA ASP A 62 14.08 -1.56 16.01
C ASP A 62 12.64 -1.93 16.42
N THR A 63 11.73 -0.95 16.55
CA THR A 63 10.34 -1.21 16.99
C THR A 63 9.43 -1.80 15.91
N GLY A 64 9.87 -1.79 14.64
CA GLY A 64 9.09 -2.33 13.51
C GLY A 64 7.87 -1.50 13.12
N VAL A 65 7.82 -0.22 13.51
CA VAL A 65 6.66 0.67 13.31
C VAL A 65 6.18 0.70 11.87
N ALA A 66 7.10 0.75 10.88
CA ALA A 66 6.72 0.79 9.48
C ALA A 66 5.93 -0.46 9.04
N HIS A 67 6.35 -1.64 9.47
CA HIS A 67 5.69 -2.91 9.18
C HIS A 67 4.35 -3.05 9.94
N ILE A 68 4.32 -2.62 11.22
CA ILE A 68 3.07 -2.59 11.99
C ILE A 68 2.05 -1.66 11.34
N LEU A 69 2.48 -0.49 10.86
CA LEU A 69 1.60 0.44 10.14
C LEU A 69 1.14 -0.11 8.79
N GLU A 70 2.00 -0.81 8.06
CA GLU A 70 1.62 -1.47 6.80
C GLU A 70 0.41 -2.39 7.00
N HIS A 71 0.45 -3.27 7.99
CA HIS A 71 -0.67 -4.14 8.34
C HIS A 71 -1.87 -3.34 8.84
N SER A 72 -1.64 -2.41 9.77
CA SER A 72 -2.70 -1.70 10.50
C SER A 72 -3.57 -0.82 9.59
N VAL A 73 -3.01 -0.17 8.57
CA VAL A 73 -3.80 0.68 7.65
C VAL A 73 -4.76 -0.13 6.79
N LEU A 74 -4.49 -1.42 6.58
CA LEU A 74 -5.35 -2.33 5.84
C LEU A 74 -6.46 -2.96 6.68
N CYS A 75 -6.54 -2.66 7.99
CA CYS A 75 -7.56 -3.15 8.91
C CYS A 75 -8.82 -2.27 8.95
N GLY A 76 -9.18 -1.66 7.84
CA GLY A 76 -10.37 -0.82 7.69
C GLY A 76 -10.06 0.65 7.45
N SER A 77 -10.97 1.31 6.76
CA SER A 77 -10.83 2.70 6.35
C SER A 77 -12.14 3.48 6.47
N ARG A 78 -12.09 4.77 6.20
CA ARG A 78 -13.24 5.66 6.25
C ARG A 78 -14.45 5.16 5.45
N LYS A 79 -14.24 4.71 4.21
CA LYS A 79 -15.29 4.17 3.34
C LYS A 79 -15.57 2.69 3.60
N TYR A 80 -14.53 1.93 3.93
CA TYR A 80 -14.59 0.47 4.05
C TYR A 80 -14.37 0.07 5.51
N ARG A 81 -15.43 0.16 6.32
CA ARG A 81 -15.43 -0.12 7.76
C ARG A 81 -15.54 -1.62 8.06
N LEU A 82 -14.80 -2.43 7.35
CA LEU A 82 -14.67 -3.86 7.57
C LEU A 82 -13.45 -4.14 8.44
N LYS A 83 -13.48 -5.26 9.18
CA LYS A 83 -12.33 -5.65 10.02
C LYS A 83 -11.09 -5.97 9.16
N GLU A 84 -11.31 -6.64 8.04
CA GLU A 84 -10.24 -7.13 7.15
C GLU A 84 -10.61 -6.93 5.67
N PRO A 85 -10.72 -5.68 5.19
CA PRO A 85 -11.10 -5.40 3.80
C PRO A 85 -10.10 -6.01 2.79
N PHE A 86 -8.83 -6.14 3.17
CA PHE A 86 -7.80 -6.79 2.35
C PHE A 86 -8.16 -8.26 2.05
N VAL A 87 -8.57 -9.03 3.06
CA VAL A 87 -8.95 -10.44 2.91
C VAL A 87 -10.18 -10.59 2.00
N GLU A 88 -11.13 -9.69 2.13
CA GLU A 88 -12.32 -9.67 1.27
C GLU A 88 -11.96 -9.36 -0.19
N LEU A 89 -10.99 -8.46 -0.42
CA LEU A 89 -10.48 -8.18 -1.77
C LEU A 89 -9.76 -9.40 -2.37
N VAL A 90 -8.92 -10.07 -1.60
CA VAL A 90 -8.23 -11.30 -2.07
C VAL A 90 -9.23 -12.36 -2.55
N LYS A 91 -10.35 -12.50 -1.83
CA LYS A 91 -11.37 -13.51 -2.13
C LYS A 91 -12.36 -13.10 -3.21
N GLY A 92 -12.69 -11.80 -3.27
CA GLY A 92 -13.83 -11.30 -4.04
C GLY A 92 -13.49 -10.51 -5.29
N SER A 93 -12.24 -10.08 -5.49
CA SER A 93 -11.83 -9.31 -6.67
C SER A 93 -11.24 -10.20 -7.78
N MET A 94 -11.13 -9.63 -8.97
CA MET A 94 -10.48 -10.24 -10.13
C MET A 94 -9.00 -9.84 -10.22
N ASN A 95 -8.37 -9.60 -9.07
CA ASN A 95 -6.98 -9.18 -9.01
C ASN A 95 -6.04 -10.21 -9.66
N THR A 96 -5.00 -9.72 -10.31
CA THR A 96 -3.87 -10.53 -10.78
C THR A 96 -2.69 -10.43 -9.83
N PHE A 97 -2.67 -9.36 -9.03
CA PHE A 97 -1.72 -9.16 -7.94
C PHE A 97 -2.32 -8.23 -6.88
N LEU A 98 -2.11 -8.58 -5.62
CA LEU A 98 -2.58 -7.79 -4.49
C LEU A 98 -1.65 -8.06 -3.31
N ASN A 99 -0.98 -7.01 -2.80
CA ASN A 99 -0.04 -7.14 -1.71
C ASN A 99 0.16 -5.82 -0.96
N ALA A 100 0.84 -5.91 0.18
CA ALA A 100 1.51 -4.81 0.87
C ALA A 100 2.91 -5.28 1.26
N MET A 101 3.89 -4.41 1.24
CA MET A 101 5.29 -4.78 1.44
C MET A 101 6.06 -3.67 2.13
N THR A 102 6.74 -4.00 3.22
CA THR A 102 7.68 -3.12 3.91
C THR A 102 9.11 -3.54 3.60
N TYR A 103 9.86 -2.61 3.04
CA TYR A 103 11.29 -2.70 2.76
C TYR A 103 12.08 -1.85 3.78
N PRO A 104 13.41 -1.96 3.82
CA PRO A 104 14.23 -1.20 4.77
C PRO A 104 14.07 0.33 4.71
N ASP A 105 13.64 0.87 3.57
CA ASP A 105 13.54 2.33 3.37
C ASP A 105 12.17 2.81 2.87
N LYS A 106 11.25 1.88 2.58
CA LYS A 106 9.94 2.20 2.00
C LYS A 106 8.89 1.17 2.31
N THR A 107 7.63 1.58 2.27
CA THR A 107 6.44 0.72 2.33
C THR A 107 5.63 0.92 1.06
N MET A 108 5.18 -0.17 0.44
CA MET A 108 4.49 -0.17 -0.85
C MET A 108 3.17 -0.94 -0.76
N TYR A 109 2.17 -0.45 -1.49
CA TYR A 109 0.84 -1.05 -1.59
C TYR A 109 0.48 -1.25 -3.07
N PRO A 110 0.96 -2.34 -3.70
CA PRO A 110 0.70 -2.64 -5.10
C PRO A 110 -0.58 -3.45 -5.30
N VAL A 111 -1.30 -3.14 -6.38
CA VAL A 111 -2.45 -3.89 -6.88
C VAL A 111 -2.41 -3.98 -8.39
N ALA A 112 -2.93 -5.07 -8.94
CA ALA A 112 -3.09 -5.25 -10.37
C ALA A 112 -4.36 -6.01 -10.73
N SER A 113 -4.97 -5.66 -11.86
CA SER A 113 -6.10 -6.38 -12.43
C SER A 113 -6.18 -6.14 -13.94
N ARG A 114 -6.60 -7.17 -14.69
CA ARG A 114 -6.95 -7.05 -16.10
C ARG A 114 -8.29 -6.39 -16.31
N ASN A 115 -9.22 -6.54 -15.36
CA ASN A 115 -10.53 -5.93 -15.42
C ASN A 115 -10.46 -4.45 -15.01
N ALA A 116 -10.84 -3.54 -15.88
CA ALA A 116 -10.74 -2.10 -15.65
C ALA A 116 -11.61 -1.61 -14.46
N LYS A 117 -12.80 -2.19 -14.26
CA LYS A 117 -13.68 -1.82 -13.15
C LYS A 117 -13.15 -2.32 -11.83
N ASP A 118 -12.65 -3.55 -11.80
CA ASP A 118 -12.02 -4.14 -10.64
C ASP A 118 -10.74 -3.37 -10.24
N PHE A 119 -9.91 -3.02 -11.22
CA PHE A 119 -8.71 -2.19 -11.01
C PHE A 119 -9.04 -0.84 -10.35
N GLN A 120 -10.10 -0.16 -10.80
CA GLN A 120 -10.56 1.09 -10.20
C GLN A 120 -11.03 0.88 -8.75
N ASN A 121 -11.75 -0.21 -8.48
CA ASN A 121 -12.21 -0.55 -7.13
C ASN A 121 -11.03 -0.83 -6.21
N LEU A 122 -10.05 -1.62 -6.67
CA LEU A 122 -8.81 -1.90 -5.91
C LEU A 122 -8.05 -0.61 -5.57
N MET A 123 -7.89 0.29 -6.54
CA MET A 123 -7.27 1.60 -6.30
C MET A 123 -8.04 2.41 -5.26
N ASP A 124 -9.37 2.48 -5.34
CA ASP A 124 -10.18 3.27 -4.39
C ASP A 124 -10.06 2.70 -2.98
N VAL A 125 -10.11 1.38 -2.82
CA VAL A 125 -9.93 0.75 -1.50
C VAL A 125 -8.56 1.02 -0.92
N TYR A 126 -7.50 0.84 -1.70
CA TYR A 126 -6.13 1.05 -1.23
C TYR A 126 -5.83 2.52 -0.90
N LEU A 127 -6.28 3.44 -1.74
CA LEU A 127 -6.12 4.88 -1.48
C LEU A 127 -6.90 5.31 -0.23
N ASP A 128 -8.13 4.83 -0.03
CA ASP A 128 -8.89 5.15 1.17
C ASP A 128 -8.25 4.53 2.42
N ALA A 129 -7.73 3.31 2.33
CA ALA A 129 -7.01 2.65 3.43
C ALA A 129 -5.76 3.42 3.85
N VAL A 130 -4.91 3.82 2.91
CA VAL A 130 -3.63 4.48 3.22
C VAL A 130 -3.80 5.92 3.69
N PHE A 131 -4.78 6.65 3.13
CA PHE A 131 -4.98 8.07 3.46
C PHE A 131 -5.99 8.32 4.59
N TYR A 132 -6.91 7.38 4.83
CA TYR A 132 -7.98 7.53 5.82
C TYR A 132 -8.20 6.22 6.60
N PRO A 133 -7.15 5.65 7.21
CA PRO A 133 -7.25 4.41 7.97
C PRO A 133 -8.03 4.62 9.28
N LEU A 134 -8.67 3.56 9.76
CA LEU A 134 -9.39 3.56 11.04
C LEU A 134 -8.48 3.43 12.27
N ILE A 135 -7.18 3.33 12.11
CA ILE A 135 -6.21 3.18 13.22
C ILE A 135 -6.32 4.31 14.26
N TYR A 136 -6.74 5.49 13.84
CA TYR A 136 -6.95 6.64 14.76
C TYR A 136 -8.23 6.53 15.59
N GLU A 137 -9.20 5.74 15.14
CA GLU A 137 -10.49 5.51 15.83
C GLU A 137 -10.48 4.20 16.62
N ASN A 138 -9.68 3.21 16.22
CA ASN A 138 -9.66 1.87 16.79
C ASN A 138 -8.28 1.46 17.33
N PRO A 139 -8.02 1.62 18.63
CA PRO A 139 -6.75 1.25 19.24
C PRO A 139 -6.50 -0.28 19.27
N TYR A 140 -7.51 -1.10 19.06
CA TYR A 140 -7.36 -2.55 19.05
C TYR A 140 -6.61 -3.07 17.82
N THR A 141 -6.66 -2.34 16.69
CA THR A 141 -5.88 -2.68 15.50
C THR A 141 -4.38 -2.74 15.83
N LEU A 142 -3.84 -1.70 16.47
CA LEU A 142 -2.44 -1.69 16.88
C LEU A 142 -2.10 -2.81 17.86
N ARG A 143 -3.02 -3.16 18.77
CA ARG A 143 -2.82 -4.25 19.73
C ARG A 143 -2.82 -5.63 19.07
N GLN A 144 -3.56 -5.78 17.96
CA GLN A 144 -3.62 -7.01 17.18
C GLN A 144 -2.39 -7.15 16.28
N GLU A 145 -2.06 -6.11 15.50
CA GLU A 145 -1.00 -6.17 14.49
C GLU A 145 0.41 -5.97 15.09
N GLY A 146 0.53 -5.14 16.12
CA GLY A 146 1.79 -4.90 16.82
C GLY A 146 2.18 -6.06 17.73
N TRP A 147 2.78 -5.71 18.86
CA TRP A 147 3.16 -6.69 19.87
C TRP A 147 2.44 -6.39 21.21
N HIS A 148 2.18 -7.44 21.98
CA HIS A 148 1.59 -7.37 23.31
C HIS A 148 2.15 -8.46 24.22
N TYR A 149 2.02 -8.26 25.53
CA TYR A 149 2.31 -9.32 26.49
C TYR A 149 1.28 -10.44 26.42
N ASN A 150 1.74 -11.68 26.44
CA ASN A 150 0.90 -12.87 26.40
C ASN A 150 1.22 -13.84 27.53
N ILE A 151 0.17 -14.38 28.14
CA ILE A 151 0.21 -15.47 29.12
C ILE A 151 -0.90 -16.45 28.75
N GLU A 152 -0.57 -17.71 28.51
CA GLU A 152 -1.55 -18.75 28.16
C GLU A 152 -2.20 -19.36 29.43
N ALA A 153 -1.41 -19.55 30.49
CA ALA A 153 -1.90 -19.99 31.78
C ALA A 153 -1.32 -19.10 32.90
N PRO A 154 -2.00 -19.00 34.07
CA PRO A 154 -1.56 -18.16 35.19
C PRO A 154 -0.16 -18.46 35.75
N THR A 155 0.35 -19.66 35.47
CA THR A 155 1.66 -20.13 35.94
C THR A 155 2.77 -19.95 34.91
N ASP A 156 2.43 -19.50 33.68
CA ASP A 156 3.39 -19.40 32.59
C ASP A 156 4.25 -18.13 32.71
N ALA A 157 5.42 -18.19 32.12
CA ALA A 157 6.27 -17.02 31.96
C ALA A 157 5.63 -16.04 30.97
N LEU A 158 5.78 -14.75 31.26
CA LEU A 158 5.35 -13.70 30.35
C LEU A 158 6.11 -13.78 29.02
N SER A 159 5.38 -13.79 27.92
CA SER A 159 5.92 -13.82 26.56
C SER A 159 5.43 -12.61 25.75
N TYR A 160 6.01 -12.42 24.57
CA TYR A 160 5.50 -11.45 23.57
C TYR A 160 4.75 -12.18 22.48
N ASN A 161 3.67 -11.57 22.01
CA ASN A 161 2.87 -12.05 20.89
C ASN A 161 2.41 -10.87 20.03
N GLY A 162 2.02 -11.11 18.79
CA GLY A 162 1.53 -10.11 17.84
C GLY A 162 1.79 -10.55 16.40
N VAL A 163 0.95 -10.15 15.46
CA VAL A 163 1.02 -10.62 14.07
C VAL A 163 2.36 -10.26 13.44
N VAL A 164 2.75 -8.99 13.50
CA VAL A 164 4.01 -8.51 12.93
C VAL A 164 5.21 -9.02 13.73
N TYR A 165 5.11 -9.07 15.05
CA TYR A 165 6.19 -9.59 15.90
C TYR A 165 6.54 -11.03 15.52
N LEU A 166 5.54 -11.90 15.36
CA LEU A 166 5.77 -13.30 14.95
C LEU A 166 6.33 -13.39 13.52
N SER A 167 5.91 -12.51 12.62
CA SER A 167 6.48 -12.42 11.26
C SER A 167 7.96 -12.06 11.27
N LEU A 168 8.37 -11.13 12.13
CA LEU A 168 9.77 -10.67 12.21
C LEU A 168 10.72 -11.70 12.82
N ILE A 169 10.27 -12.49 13.79
CA ILE A 169 11.14 -13.51 14.44
C ILE A 169 11.28 -14.78 13.62
N HIS A 170 10.46 -14.97 12.55
CA HIS A 170 10.53 -16.14 11.66
C HIS A 170 11.30 -15.85 10.36
N ILE A 171 11.81 -14.65 10.19
CA ILE A 171 12.71 -14.27 9.10
C ILE A 171 14.15 -14.52 9.52
#